data_0169bbdee89dd06312b8880ccb218e33
#
_entry.id   0169bbdee89dd06312b8880ccb218e33
#
_cell.length_a   1.000
_cell.length_b   1.000
_cell.length_c   1.000
_cell.angle_alpha   90.00
_cell.angle_beta   90.00
_cell.angle_gamma   90.00
#
_symmetry.space_group_name_H-M   'P 1'
#
loop_
_entity.id
_entity.type
_entity.pdbx_description
1 polymer ?
#
loop_
_entity_poly.entity_id
_entity_poly.type
_entity_poly.pdbx_seq_one_letter_code
_entity_poly.pdbx_strand_id
1 'polypeptide(L)'
;MYAICRLGKIKSQSQLSQAQGHNMRQRETFNADPLKSQQNEILHGSAFVRDDVNKRLEETGVKVRKDSVLCAEMILTASPEFFDTNVNIKQWEQENLKFLKDKYGENLINVISHKDEKSPHLHAIITPIIEGEENRLSMKEYMSGKKNLRDLQSDYAEAMKPFGLNRGIEKSVSKHQDIKSFYSNIEDAKNIADQSKQDFKDDMKVKIAINAPEPEGKIFKTISPDAAKQSTVEHLQTYKAAVNAK
;
A
#
# COMPACT_ATOMS: atom_id res chain seq x y z
N MET A 1 9.17 0.25 12.36
CA MET A 1 7.96 0.33 11.54
C MET A 1 7.77 1.75 11.06
N TYR A 2 7.08 1.98 9.96
CA TYR A 2 7.01 3.30 9.32
C TYR A 2 5.57 3.78 9.21
N ALA A 3 5.37 5.09 9.44
CA ALA A 3 4.17 5.80 9.05
C ALA A 3 4.16 6.01 7.53
N ILE A 4 3.06 5.71 6.86
CA ILE A 4 2.93 5.75 5.41
C ILE A 4 1.81 6.70 5.04
N CYS A 5 2.14 7.78 4.34
CA CYS A 5 1.21 8.77 3.81
C CYS A 5 1.39 8.87 2.30
N ARG A 6 0.31 8.70 1.54
CA ARG A 6 0.30 8.83 0.07
C ARG A 6 -0.73 9.85 -0.35
N LEU A 7 -0.47 10.54 -1.46
CA LEU A 7 -1.31 11.60 -1.96
C LEU A 7 -1.61 11.40 -3.44
N GLY A 8 -2.87 11.32 -3.79
CA GLY A 8 -3.40 11.29 -5.15
C GLY A 8 -4.13 12.59 -5.51
N LYS A 9 -4.25 12.90 -6.80
CA LYS A 9 -4.99 14.09 -7.31
C LYS A 9 -6.25 13.63 -8.00
N ILE A 10 -7.38 14.21 -7.63
CA ILE A 10 -8.68 14.03 -8.25
C ILE A 10 -9.01 15.30 -9.05
N LYS A 11 -9.09 15.17 -10.39
CA LYS A 11 -9.23 16.31 -11.31
C LYS A 11 -10.61 16.41 -11.95
N SER A 12 -11.43 15.38 -11.84
CA SER A 12 -12.73 15.34 -12.48
C SER A 12 -13.80 14.74 -11.57
N GLN A 13 -15.05 15.08 -11.86
CA GLN A 13 -16.22 14.50 -11.19
C GLN A 13 -16.28 12.97 -11.38
N SER A 14 -15.83 12.47 -12.53
CA SER A 14 -15.75 11.03 -12.78
C SER A 14 -14.74 10.35 -11.86
N GLN A 15 -13.54 10.93 -11.70
CA GLN A 15 -12.54 10.41 -10.76
C GLN A 15 -13.04 10.47 -9.31
N LEU A 16 -13.75 11.54 -8.94
CA LEU A 16 -14.34 11.68 -7.61
C LEU A 16 -15.43 10.62 -7.35
N SER A 17 -16.28 10.35 -8.34
CA SER A 17 -17.26 9.27 -8.27
C SER A 17 -16.61 7.89 -8.18
N GLN A 18 -15.47 7.69 -8.85
CA GLN A 18 -14.69 6.44 -8.75
C GLN A 18 -14.09 6.28 -7.35
N ALA A 19 -13.51 7.35 -6.78
CA ALA A 19 -12.99 7.34 -5.42
C ALA A 19 -14.11 7.06 -4.41
N GLN A 20 -15.26 7.75 -4.50
CA GLN A 20 -16.43 7.47 -3.66
C GLN A 20 -16.87 6.00 -3.78
N GLY A 21 -16.99 5.49 -5.01
CA GLY A 21 -17.44 4.11 -5.25
C GLY A 21 -16.47 3.07 -4.64
N HIS A 22 -15.17 3.34 -4.65
CA HIS A 22 -14.16 2.51 -3.97
C HIS A 22 -14.25 2.66 -2.45
N ASN A 23 -14.23 3.88 -1.97
CA ASN A 23 -14.16 4.18 -0.53
C ASN A 23 -15.41 3.69 0.20
N MET A 24 -16.59 3.82 -0.43
CA MET A 24 -17.87 3.38 0.15
C MET A 24 -18.24 1.93 -0.22
N ARG A 25 -17.33 1.16 -0.83
CA ARG A 25 -17.59 -0.23 -1.28
C ARG A 25 -18.85 -0.36 -2.14
N GLN A 26 -19.15 0.66 -2.95
CA GLN A 26 -20.26 0.65 -3.91
C GLN A 26 -19.92 -0.12 -5.20
N ARG A 27 -18.67 -0.59 -5.30
CA ARG A 27 -18.16 -1.43 -6.38
C ARG A 27 -17.26 -2.51 -5.80
N GLU A 28 -17.14 -3.62 -6.52
CA GLU A 28 -16.24 -4.70 -6.17
C GLU A 28 -14.79 -4.20 -6.07
N THR A 29 -14.12 -4.61 -5.01
CA THR A 29 -12.72 -4.27 -4.73
C THR A 29 -11.96 -5.58 -4.55
N PHE A 30 -11.06 -5.87 -5.48
CA PHE A 30 -10.37 -7.16 -5.63
C PHE A 30 -9.65 -7.66 -4.37
N ASN A 31 -9.10 -6.75 -3.57
CA ASN A 31 -8.30 -7.05 -2.38
C ASN A 31 -9.06 -6.85 -1.06
N ALA A 32 -10.36 -6.54 -1.12
CA ALA A 32 -11.22 -6.41 0.05
C ALA A 32 -11.93 -7.74 0.36
N ASP A 33 -12.06 -8.05 1.64
CA ASP A 33 -12.86 -9.16 2.14
C ASP A 33 -14.30 -8.69 2.37
N PRO A 34 -15.28 -9.11 1.54
CA PRO A 34 -16.67 -8.64 1.68
C PRO A 34 -17.29 -8.94 3.05
N LEU A 35 -16.83 -10.00 3.74
CA LEU A 35 -17.33 -10.36 5.06
C LEU A 35 -16.86 -9.39 6.15
N LYS A 36 -15.77 -8.65 5.89
CA LYS A 36 -15.22 -7.65 6.80
C LYS A 36 -15.62 -6.23 6.45
N SER A 37 -16.25 -5.98 5.30
CA SER A 37 -16.60 -4.63 4.84
C SER A 37 -17.53 -3.88 5.80
N GLN A 38 -18.30 -4.59 6.60
CA GLN A 38 -19.10 -4.00 7.69
C GLN A 38 -18.25 -3.41 8.84
N GLN A 39 -16.95 -3.69 8.90
CA GLN A 39 -16.03 -3.11 9.87
C GLN A 39 -15.47 -1.77 9.43
N ASN A 40 -15.66 -1.40 8.16
CA ASN A 40 -15.28 -0.10 7.63
C ASN A 40 -16.13 0.99 8.28
N GLU A 41 -15.54 2.15 8.56
CA GLU A 41 -16.19 3.18 9.34
C GLU A 41 -15.90 4.57 8.77
N ILE A 42 -16.96 5.36 8.54
CA ILE A 42 -16.82 6.77 8.20
C ILE A 42 -16.49 7.54 9.46
N LEU A 43 -15.27 8.07 9.55
CA LEU A 43 -14.78 8.81 10.72
C LEU A 43 -15.10 10.31 10.62
N HIS A 44 -15.32 10.83 9.41
CA HIS A 44 -15.67 12.22 9.14
C HIS A 44 -16.39 12.35 7.80
N GLY A 45 -17.31 13.32 7.68
CA GLY A 45 -18.12 13.54 6.48
C GLY A 45 -19.28 12.56 6.34
N SER A 46 -19.73 12.34 5.12
CA SER A 46 -20.85 11.45 4.82
C SER A 46 -20.49 10.38 3.77
N ALA A 47 -21.43 9.49 3.45
CA ALA A 47 -21.30 8.53 2.36
C ALA A 47 -21.42 9.17 0.95
N PHE A 48 -21.83 10.43 0.87
CA PHE A 48 -22.05 11.18 -0.36
C PHE A 48 -20.89 12.13 -0.66
N VAL A 49 -19.69 11.59 -0.72
CA VAL A 49 -18.42 12.33 -0.80
C VAL A 49 -18.41 13.36 -1.94
N ARG A 50 -18.97 12.99 -3.11
CA ARG A 50 -19.05 13.89 -4.26
C ARG A 50 -19.92 15.11 -3.97
N ASP A 51 -21.04 14.90 -3.32
CA ASP A 51 -21.98 15.97 -3.00
C ASP A 51 -21.40 16.87 -1.90
N ASP A 52 -20.72 16.30 -0.90
CA ASP A 52 -20.01 17.06 0.14
C ASP A 52 -18.88 17.92 -0.46
N VAL A 53 -18.09 17.39 -1.42
CA VAL A 53 -17.08 18.19 -2.13
C VAL A 53 -17.73 19.33 -2.92
N ASN A 54 -18.79 19.06 -3.69
CA ASN A 54 -19.48 20.07 -4.48
C ASN A 54 -20.07 21.17 -3.57
N LYS A 55 -20.70 20.78 -2.48
CA LYS A 55 -21.21 21.70 -1.47
C LYS A 55 -20.11 22.62 -0.93
N ARG A 56 -18.95 22.09 -0.56
CA ARG A 56 -17.81 22.90 -0.09
C ARG A 56 -17.31 23.88 -1.15
N LEU A 57 -17.22 23.46 -2.42
CA LEU A 57 -16.84 24.31 -3.53
C LEU A 57 -17.84 25.46 -3.76
N GLU A 58 -19.14 25.17 -3.65
CA GLU A 58 -20.22 26.16 -3.78
C GLU A 58 -20.21 27.16 -2.61
N GLU A 59 -20.13 26.68 -1.37
CA GLU A 59 -20.08 27.52 -0.17
C GLU A 59 -18.92 28.52 -0.18
N THR A 60 -17.78 28.12 -0.75
CA THR A 60 -16.60 28.98 -0.85
C THR A 60 -16.58 29.87 -2.08
N GLY A 61 -17.52 29.69 -3.01
CA GLY A 61 -17.60 30.47 -4.26
C GLY A 61 -16.41 30.28 -5.19
N VAL A 62 -15.66 29.18 -5.01
CA VAL A 62 -14.46 28.90 -5.79
C VAL A 62 -14.79 28.63 -7.25
N LYS A 63 -14.08 29.32 -8.17
CA LYS A 63 -14.18 29.06 -9.61
C LYS A 63 -13.37 27.82 -10.00
N VAL A 64 -14.07 26.75 -10.38
CA VAL A 64 -13.44 25.51 -10.86
C VAL A 64 -13.09 25.65 -12.35
N ARG A 65 -11.78 25.68 -12.66
CA ARG A 65 -11.30 25.67 -14.05
C ARG A 65 -11.23 24.24 -14.58
N LYS A 66 -11.17 24.10 -15.90
CA LYS A 66 -11.13 22.78 -16.58
C LYS A 66 -9.93 21.92 -16.14
N ASP A 67 -8.82 22.53 -15.78
CA ASP A 67 -7.57 21.88 -15.35
C ASP A 67 -7.36 21.86 -13.83
N SER A 68 -8.34 22.36 -13.06
CA SER A 68 -8.25 22.39 -11.60
C SER A 68 -8.20 20.98 -11.00
N VAL A 69 -7.42 20.83 -9.94
CA VAL A 69 -7.51 19.67 -9.05
C VAL A 69 -8.67 19.94 -8.10
N LEU A 70 -9.75 19.16 -8.19
CA LEU A 70 -10.96 19.34 -7.37
C LEU A 70 -10.68 19.00 -5.91
N CYS A 71 -10.01 17.88 -5.69
CA CYS A 71 -9.60 17.44 -4.37
C CYS A 71 -8.36 16.54 -4.44
N ALA A 72 -7.77 16.30 -3.30
CA ALA A 72 -6.74 15.31 -3.09
C ALA A 72 -7.34 14.12 -2.34
N GLU A 73 -6.93 12.93 -2.70
CA GLU A 73 -7.12 11.73 -1.89
C GLU A 73 -5.83 11.42 -1.16
N MET A 74 -5.91 11.30 0.14
CA MET A 74 -4.78 10.92 1.00
C MET A 74 -5.04 9.54 1.59
N ILE A 75 -4.05 8.66 1.46
CA ILE A 75 -4.07 7.33 2.08
C ILE A 75 -3.08 7.36 3.25
N LEU A 76 -3.58 7.06 4.45
CA LEU A 76 -2.81 6.99 5.68
C LEU A 76 -2.81 5.55 6.20
N THR A 77 -1.62 4.98 6.41
CA THR A 77 -1.44 3.62 6.94
C THR A 77 -0.07 3.49 7.62
N ALA A 78 0.29 2.29 7.98
CA ALA A 78 1.60 1.96 8.54
C ALA A 78 2.19 0.71 7.87
N SER A 79 3.44 0.39 8.21
CA SER A 79 4.04 -0.90 7.85
C SER A 79 3.13 -2.05 8.30
N PRO A 80 2.94 -3.12 7.50
CA PRO A 80 2.02 -4.22 7.85
C PRO A 80 2.27 -4.82 9.23
N GLU A 81 3.52 -4.94 9.63
CA GLU A 81 3.94 -5.51 10.91
C GLU A 81 3.43 -4.69 12.12
N PHE A 82 3.07 -3.43 11.92
CA PHE A 82 2.47 -2.60 12.97
C PHE A 82 1.10 -3.13 13.37
N PHE A 83 0.33 -3.60 12.42
CA PHE A 83 -1.02 -4.12 12.66
C PHE A 83 -1.03 -5.55 13.21
N ASP A 84 0.11 -6.26 13.14
CA ASP A 84 0.31 -7.56 13.77
C ASP A 84 0.63 -7.45 15.28
N THR A 85 0.83 -6.20 15.78
CA THR A 85 1.02 -5.92 17.19
C THR A 85 -0.32 -5.72 17.90
N ASN A 86 -0.30 -5.65 19.24
CA ASN A 86 -1.50 -5.34 20.05
C ASN A 86 -1.86 -3.83 19.99
N VAL A 87 -1.78 -3.22 18.81
CA VAL A 87 -2.12 -1.81 18.64
C VAL A 87 -3.63 -1.57 18.80
N ASN A 88 -3.98 -0.52 19.52
CA ASN A 88 -5.36 -0.05 19.57
C ASN A 88 -5.70 0.68 18.26
N ILE A 89 -6.33 -0.02 17.32
CA ILE A 89 -6.70 0.53 16.01
C ILE A 89 -7.58 1.77 16.14
N LYS A 90 -8.55 1.79 17.07
CA LYS A 90 -9.41 2.96 17.27
C LYS A 90 -8.62 4.20 17.72
N GLN A 91 -7.64 4.02 18.59
CA GLN A 91 -6.80 5.13 19.03
C GLN A 91 -5.91 5.64 17.88
N TRP A 92 -5.38 4.73 17.07
CA TRP A 92 -4.62 5.08 15.87
C TRP A 92 -5.50 5.82 14.83
N GLU A 93 -6.73 5.39 14.61
CA GLU A 93 -7.72 6.07 13.76
C GLU A 93 -8.01 7.49 14.26
N GLN A 94 -8.24 7.66 15.56
CA GLN A 94 -8.52 8.94 16.18
C GLN A 94 -7.35 9.94 16.05
N GLU A 95 -6.12 9.47 16.23
CA GLU A 95 -4.95 10.33 16.06
C GLU A 95 -4.73 10.73 14.59
N ASN A 96 -4.98 9.83 13.66
CA ASN A 96 -5.01 10.16 12.23
C ASN A 96 -6.08 11.21 11.90
N LEU A 97 -7.29 11.03 12.43
CA LEU A 97 -8.38 11.98 12.22
C LEU A 97 -8.04 13.34 12.82
N LYS A 98 -7.44 13.37 14.00
CA LYS A 98 -6.96 14.61 14.65
C LYS A 98 -5.92 15.28 13.78
N PHE A 99 -4.89 14.58 13.32
CA PHE A 99 -3.87 15.10 12.41
C PHE A 99 -4.48 15.74 11.16
N LEU A 100 -5.46 15.08 10.55
CA LEU A 100 -6.14 15.57 9.36
C LEU A 100 -6.96 16.85 9.64
N LYS A 101 -7.71 16.87 10.75
CA LYS A 101 -8.51 18.03 11.16
C LYS A 101 -7.62 19.22 11.51
N ASP A 102 -6.57 19.02 12.28
CA ASP A 102 -5.64 20.08 12.68
C ASP A 102 -4.93 20.69 11.46
N LYS A 103 -4.65 19.88 10.43
CA LYS A 103 -3.92 20.32 9.24
C LYS A 103 -4.81 20.94 8.17
N TYR A 104 -6.02 20.43 7.98
CA TYR A 104 -6.86 20.77 6.83
C TYR A 104 -8.18 21.47 7.18
N GLY A 105 -8.59 21.46 8.45
CA GLY A 105 -9.79 22.15 8.93
C GLY A 105 -11.03 21.82 8.09
N GLU A 106 -11.74 22.86 7.67
CA GLU A 106 -12.95 22.78 6.86
C GLU A 106 -12.71 22.22 5.43
N ASN A 107 -11.48 22.15 5.00
CA ASN A 107 -11.12 21.55 3.71
C ASN A 107 -11.01 20.03 3.77
N LEU A 108 -11.06 19.43 4.96
CA LEU A 108 -11.21 17.99 5.13
C LEU A 108 -12.67 17.60 4.92
N ILE A 109 -12.97 16.92 3.85
CA ILE A 109 -14.35 16.59 3.45
C ILE A 109 -14.81 15.25 3.97
N ASN A 110 -13.94 14.24 3.85
CA ASN A 110 -14.33 12.88 4.22
C ASN A 110 -13.12 12.11 4.72
N VAL A 111 -13.34 11.25 5.71
CA VAL A 111 -12.36 10.24 6.17
C VAL A 111 -13.08 8.94 6.41
N ILE A 112 -12.64 7.88 5.78
CA ILE A 112 -13.13 6.52 6.00
C ILE A 112 -11.97 5.59 6.36
N SER A 113 -12.19 4.71 7.33
CA SER A 113 -11.29 3.63 7.70
C SER A 113 -11.68 2.34 7.02
N HIS A 114 -10.74 1.72 6.31
CA HIS A 114 -10.87 0.40 5.74
C HIS A 114 -10.14 -0.63 6.61
N LYS A 115 -10.88 -1.64 7.04
CA LYS A 115 -10.41 -2.78 7.86
C LYS A 115 -10.63 -4.11 7.15
N ASP A 116 -11.15 -4.07 5.95
CA ASP A 116 -11.51 -5.22 5.12
C ASP A 116 -10.42 -5.61 4.11
N GLU A 117 -9.30 -4.92 4.11
CA GLU A 117 -8.13 -5.24 3.31
C GLU A 117 -6.99 -5.79 4.19
N LYS A 118 -5.88 -6.22 3.56
CA LYS A 118 -4.74 -6.84 4.25
C LYS A 118 -4.17 -5.97 5.37
N SER A 119 -4.14 -4.65 5.18
CA SER A 119 -3.64 -3.70 6.18
C SER A 119 -4.68 -2.60 6.38
N PRO A 120 -5.07 -2.29 7.62
CA PRO A 120 -5.92 -1.16 7.93
C PRO A 120 -5.35 0.15 7.36
N HIS A 121 -6.21 0.98 6.78
CA HIS A 121 -5.81 2.27 6.23
C HIS A 121 -6.99 3.24 6.18
N LEU A 122 -6.67 4.52 6.14
CA LEU A 122 -7.66 5.57 6.00
C LEU A 122 -7.56 6.19 4.61
N HIS A 123 -8.71 6.48 4.01
CA HIS A 123 -8.83 7.39 2.88
C HIS A 123 -9.38 8.72 3.37
N ALA A 124 -8.71 9.81 3.05
CA ALA A 124 -9.16 11.16 3.35
C ALA A 124 -9.31 11.96 2.05
N ILE A 125 -10.45 12.63 1.88
CA ILE A 125 -10.72 13.53 0.75
C ILE A 125 -10.60 14.98 1.25
N ILE A 126 -9.79 15.76 0.55
CA ILE A 126 -9.41 17.12 0.96
C ILE A 126 -9.54 18.06 -0.23
N THR A 127 -10.26 19.17 -0.08
CA THR A 127 -10.36 20.22 -1.10
C THR A 127 -9.17 21.18 -0.98
N PRO A 128 -8.37 21.43 -2.04
CA PRO A 128 -7.21 22.31 -1.96
C PRO A 128 -7.60 23.80 -2.13
N ILE A 129 -8.53 24.26 -1.31
CA ILE A 129 -9.03 25.65 -1.33
C ILE A 129 -8.04 26.53 -0.57
N ILE A 130 -7.58 27.59 -1.22
CA ILE A 130 -6.84 28.68 -0.62
C ILE A 130 -7.84 29.83 -0.42
N GLU A 131 -8.07 30.18 0.83
CA GLU A 131 -8.92 31.30 1.20
C GLU A 131 -8.14 32.63 1.09
N GLY A 132 -8.81 33.69 0.62
CA GLY A 132 -8.26 35.01 0.40
C GLY A 132 -9.32 35.98 -0.09
N GLU A 133 -8.92 37.12 -0.66
CA GLU A 133 -9.85 38.08 -1.29
C GLU A 133 -10.72 37.40 -2.36
N GLU A 134 -10.12 36.54 -3.14
CA GLU A 134 -10.82 35.57 -4.00
C GLU A 134 -10.36 34.16 -3.65
N ASN A 135 -11.29 33.30 -3.26
CA ASN A 135 -11.00 31.89 -3.00
C ASN A 135 -10.65 31.16 -4.28
N ARG A 136 -9.66 30.29 -4.23
CA ARG A 136 -9.17 29.56 -5.41
C ARG A 136 -8.70 28.16 -5.08
N LEU A 137 -8.81 27.25 -6.06
CA LEU A 137 -8.23 25.92 -5.97
C LEU A 137 -6.75 25.97 -6.35
N SER A 138 -5.86 25.54 -5.47
CA SER A 138 -4.43 25.46 -5.72
C SER A 138 -3.78 24.28 -5.02
N MET A 139 -3.84 23.12 -5.66
CA MET A 139 -3.14 21.94 -5.16
C MET A 139 -1.64 22.17 -4.99
N LYS A 140 -1.03 22.98 -5.87
CA LYS A 140 0.41 23.26 -5.83
C LYS A 140 0.81 23.99 -4.54
N GLU A 141 0.08 25.00 -4.17
CA GLU A 141 0.35 25.79 -2.95
C GLU A 141 -0.10 25.06 -1.70
N TYR A 142 -1.24 24.37 -1.78
CA TYR A 142 -1.86 23.75 -0.62
C TYR A 142 -1.09 22.53 -0.11
N MET A 143 -0.72 21.61 -0.99
CA MET A 143 -0.08 20.36 -0.55
C MET A 143 0.85 19.68 -1.56
N SER A 144 1.24 20.31 -2.66
CA SER A 144 2.14 19.69 -3.62
C SER A 144 3.45 20.45 -3.79
N GLY A 145 4.39 19.78 -4.46
CA GLY A 145 5.77 20.22 -4.57
C GLY A 145 6.69 19.44 -3.63
N LYS A 146 7.96 19.32 -4.02
CA LYS A 146 8.93 18.46 -3.32
C LYS A 146 9.08 18.81 -1.84
N LYS A 147 9.01 20.11 -1.50
CA LYS A 147 9.12 20.56 -0.11
C LYS A 147 7.87 20.18 0.68
N ASN A 148 6.68 20.56 0.21
CA ASN A 148 5.43 20.30 0.92
C ASN A 148 5.17 18.80 1.12
N LEU A 149 5.54 17.96 0.13
CA LEU A 149 5.41 16.51 0.26
C LEU A 149 6.41 15.93 1.29
N ARG A 150 7.63 16.47 1.40
CA ARG A 150 8.57 16.05 2.44
C ARG A 150 8.10 16.48 3.83
N ASP A 151 7.64 17.71 3.94
CA ASP A 151 7.13 18.26 5.19
C ASP A 151 5.90 17.46 5.65
N LEU A 152 4.97 17.14 4.74
CA LEU A 152 3.82 16.27 5.02
C LEU A 152 4.24 14.90 5.58
N GLN A 153 5.27 14.27 4.99
CA GLN A 153 5.78 12.98 5.48
C GLN A 153 6.38 13.11 6.88
N SER A 154 7.05 14.23 7.17
CA SER A 154 7.66 14.49 8.48
C SER A 154 6.59 14.79 9.54
N ASP A 155 5.63 15.65 9.21
CA ASP A 155 4.52 16.02 10.09
C ASP A 155 3.67 14.80 10.45
N TYR A 156 3.38 13.96 9.45
CA TYR A 156 2.62 12.73 9.67
C TYR A 156 3.38 11.72 10.54
N ALA A 157 4.67 11.56 10.31
CA ALA A 157 5.48 10.67 11.14
C ALA A 157 5.59 11.19 12.60
N GLU A 158 5.68 12.50 12.80
CA GLU A 158 5.67 13.07 14.15
C GLU A 158 4.33 12.84 14.86
N ALA A 159 3.21 13.01 14.16
CA ALA A 159 1.88 12.70 14.70
C ALA A 159 1.73 11.20 15.06
N MET A 160 2.37 10.31 14.32
CA MET A 160 2.31 8.84 14.54
C MET A 160 3.40 8.32 15.49
N LYS A 161 4.27 9.18 15.99
CA LYS A 161 5.35 8.82 16.93
C LYS A 161 4.90 8.16 18.23
N PRO A 162 3.76 8.55 18.85
CA PRO A 162 3.23 7.87 20.03
C PRO A 162 2.94 6.38 19.81
N PHE A 163 2.76 5.95 18.57
CA PHE A 163 2.58 4.54 18.18
C PHE A 163 3.90 3.83 17.82
N GLY A 164 5.05 4.48 18.02
CA GLY A 164 6.35 3.91 17.66
C GLY A 164 6.60 3.85 16.14
N LEU A 165 5.86 4.62 15.36
CA LEU A 165 6.03 4.72 13.91
C LEU A 165 7.05 5.80 13.57
N ASN A 166 7.96 5.47 12.67
CA ASN A 166 9.01 6.37 12.19
C ASN A 166 8.68 6.90 10.79
N ARG A 167 9.32 8.01 10.44
CA ARG A 167 9.29 8.51 9.07
C ARG A 167 9.93 7.51 8.11
N GLY A 168 9.33 7.34 6.95
CA GLY A 168 9.94 6.58 5.85
C GLY A 168 11.31 7.14 5.44
N ILE A 169 12.15 6.28 4.84
CA ILE A 169 13.52 6.64 4.42
C ILE A 169 13.46 7.72 3.33
N GLU A 170 14.13 8.85 3.59
CA GLU A 170 14.23 9.93 2.61
C GLU A 170 15.00 9.47 1.37
N LYS A 171 14.51 9.91 0.21
CA LYS A 171 15.12 9.56 -1.10
C LYS A 171 15.18 8.05 -1.36
N SER A 172 14.30 7.26 -0.73
CA SER A 172 14.19 5.84 -1.04
C SER A 172 14.07 5.63 -2.56
N VAL A 173 14.81 4.66 -3.07
CA VAL A 173 14.72 4.24 -4.48
C VAL A 173 13.45 3.44 -4.79
N SER A 174 12.69 3.07 -3.77
CA SER A 174 11.42 2.34 -3.91
C SER A 174 10.43 3.17 -4.73
N LYS A 175 9.97 2.59 -5.82
CA LYS A 175 8.93 3.18 -6.67
C LYS A 175 7.57 2.69 -6.20
N HIS A 176 6.58 3.59 -6.26
CA HIS A 176 5.19 3.21 -6.06
C HIS A 176 4.78 2.23 -7.16
N GLN A 177 4.29 1.07 -6.77
CA GLN A 177 3.62 0.13 -7.66
C GLN A 177 2.13 0.15 -7.33
N ASP A 178 1.28 0.09 -8.36
CA ASP A 178 -0.14 -0.13 -8.13
C ASP A 178 -0.38 -1.54 -7.57
N ILE A 179 -1.47 -1.71 -6.83
CA ILE A 179 -1.78 -2.95 -6.10
C ILE A 179 -1.86 -4.15 -7.05
N LYS A 180 -2.43 -3.97 -8.23
CA LYS A 180 -2.59 -5.04 -9.22
C LYS A 180 -1.22 -5.51 -9.72
N SER A 181 -0.34 -4.59 -10.11
CA SER A 181 1.03 -4.89 -10.51
C SER A 181 1.84 -5.53 -9.39
N PHE A 182 1.63 -5.09 -8.15
CA PHE A 182 2.30 -5.68 -6.98
C PHE A 182 1.91 -7.15 -6.78
N TYR A 183 0.62 -7.47 -6.82
CA TYR A 183 0.16 -8.86 -6.68
C TYR A 183 0.54 -9.73 -7.88
N SER A 184 0.50 -9.20 -9.12
CA SER A 184 0.99 -9.90 -10.30
C SER A 184 2.46 -10.27 -10.14
N ASN A 185 3.30 -9.34 -9.72
CA ASN A 185 4.73 -9.61 -9.49
C ASN A 185 4.98 -10.65 -8.39
N ILE A 186 4.14 -10.67 -7.33
CA ILE A 186 4.23 -11.69 -6.27
C ILE A 186 3.82 -13.07 -6.82
N GLU A 187 2.77 -13.13 -7.62
CA GLU A 187 2.30 -14.36 -8.23
C GLU A 187 3.33 -14.93 -9.21
N ASP A 188 3.90 -14.07 -10.06
CA ASP A 188 5.00 -14.43 -10.96
C ASP A 188 6.22 -14.94 -10.18
N ALA A 189 6.59 -14.29 -9.09
CA ALA A 189 7.70 -14.73 -8.24
C ALA A 189 7.40 -16.09 -7.57
N LYS A 190 6.16 -16.34 -7.14
CA LYS A 190 5.75 -17.65 -6.61
C LYS A 190 5.81 -18.73 -7.68
N ASN A 191 5.29 -18.47 -8.87
CA ASN A 191 5.31 -19.40 -9.99
C ASN A 191 6.75 -19.78 -10.37
N ILE A 192 7.66 -18.80 -10.44
CA ILE A 192 9.09 -19.05 -10.69
C ILE A 192 9.71 -19.92 -9.57
N ALA A 193 9.38 -19.63 -8.31
CA ALA A 193 9.88 -20.39 -7.18
C ALA A 193 9.35 -21.84 -7.18
N ASP A 194 8.10 -22.05 -7.52
CA ASP A 194 7.48 -23.38 -7.59
C ASP A 194 8.00 -24.16 -8.80
N GLN A 195 8.19 -23.53 -9.94
CA GLN A 195 8.84 -24.14 -11.10
C GLN A 195 10.28 -24.57 -10.76
N SER A 196 11.05 -23.69 -10.12
CA SER A 196 12.44 -24.00 -9.70
C SER A 196 12.50 -25.17 -8.72
N LYS A 197 11.51 -25.29 -7.81
CA LYS A 197 11.40 -26.45 -6.92
C LYS A 197 11.07 -27.73 -7.68
N GLN A 198 10.22 -27.64 -8.70
CA GLN A 198 9.86 -28.80 -9.52
C GLN A 198 11.06 -29.25 -10.37
N ASP A 199 11.73 -28.32 -11.04
CA ASP A 199 12.93 -28.57 -11.84
C ASP A 199 14.03 -29.24 -10.99
N PHE A 200 14.23 -28.75 -9.75
CA PHE A 200 15.16 -29.37 -8.80
C PHE A 200 14.77 -30.80 -8.43
N LYS A 201 13.47 -31.05 -8.19
CA LYS A 201 12.99 -32.44 -7.92
C LYS A 201 13.19 -33.36 -9.10
N ASP A 202 12.97 -32.88 -10.31
CA ASP A 202 13.12 -33.66 -11.52
C ASP A 202 14.59 -33.92 -11.82
N ASP A 203 15.48 -32.95 -11.64
CA ASP A 203 16.94 -33.13 -11.69
C ASP A 203 17.45 -34.16 -10.66
N MET A 204 16.89 -34.16 -9.45
CA MET A 204 17.23 -35.10 -8.40
C MET A 204 16.78 -36.53 -8.80
N LYS A 205 15.57 -36.67 -9.39
CA LYS A 205 15.09 -37.97 -9.90
C LYS A 205 15.99 -38.53 -11.00
N VAL A 206 16.40 -37.65 -11.94
CA VAL A 206 17.33 -38.04 -13.02
C VAL A 206 18.68 -38.47 -12.45
N LYS A 207 19.25 -37.73 -11.51
CA LYS A 207 20.52 -38.12 -10.86
C LYS A 207 20.41 -39.43 -10.09
N ILE A 208 19.30 -39.69 -9.42
CA ILE A 208 19.02 -40.95 -8.72
C ILE A 208 18.89 -42.09 -9.76
N ALA A 209 18.20 -41.84 -10.87
CA ALA A 209 18.02 -42.85 -11.93
C ALA A 209 19.33 -43.19 -12.65
N ILE A 210 20.22 -42.21 -12.91
CA ILE A 210 21.53 -42.39 -13.55
C ILE A 210 22.51 -43.13 -12.63
N ASN A 211 22.40 -42.93 -11.32
CA ASN A 211 23.31 -43.58 -10.34
C ASN A 211 22.71 -44.84 -9.69
N ALA A 212 21.54 -45.30 -10.13
CA ALA A 212 21.01 -46.60 -9.68
C ALA A 212 21.83 -47.70 -10.31
N PRO A 213 22.52 -48.56 -9.53
CA PRO A 213 23.18 -49.75 -10.11
C PRO A 213 22.13 -50.70 -10.66
N GLU A 214 22.47 -51.36 -11.79
CA GLU A 214 21.71 -52.50 -12.33
C GLU A 214 21.38 -53.48 -11.20
N PRO A 215 20.21 -54.12 -11.20
CA PRO A 215 19.73 -54.92 -10.07
C PRO A 215 20.46 -56.21 -9.92
N GLU A 216 21.68 -56.18 -9.42
CA GLU A 216 22.34 -57.34 -8.84
C GLU A 216 22.70 -57.07 -7.37
N GLY A 217 21.84 -57.60 -6.49
CA GLY A 217 22.15 -57.98 -5.12
C GLY A 217 22.72 -56.91 -4.17
N LYS A 218 21.81 -56.35 -3.33
CA LYS A 218 22.08 -55.79 -1.99
C LYS A 218 23.29 -54.84 -1.83
N ILE A 219 23.00 -53.56 -1.65
CA ILE A 219 23.53 -52.74 -0.52
C ILE A 219 22.88 -51.34 -0.63
N PHE A 220 22.07 -50.97 0.36
CA PHE A 220 21.65 -49.60 0.62
C PHE A 220 22.88 -48.82 1.06
N LYS A 221 23.40 -47.90 0.23
CA LYS A 221 24.28 -46.82 0.71
C LYS A 221 23.44 -45.59 0.95
N THR A 222 23.22 -45.26 2.20
CA THR A 222 22.71 -43.99 2.65
C THR A 222 23.64 -42.87 2.23
N ILE A 223 23.14 -41.90 1.44
CA ILE A 223 23.84 -40.63 1.16
C ILE A 223 23.94 -39.88 2.47
N SER A 224 25.14 -39.51 2.87
CA SER A 224 25.34 -38.75 4.13
C SER A 224 24.66 -37.36 4.03
N PRO A 225 24.06 -36.85 5.13
CA PRO A 225 23.41 -35.55 5.14
C PRO A 225 24.33 -34.38 4.74
N ASP A 226 25.64 -34.55 4.84
CA ASP A 226 26.61 -33.50 4.54
C ASP A 226 26.85 -33.32 3.02
N ALA A 227 26.77 -34.39 2.24
CA ALA A 227 26.88 -34.32 0.77
C ALA A 227 25.66 -33.60 0.16
N ALA A 228 24.47 -33.77 0.74
CA ALA A 228 23.26 -33.07 0.31
C ALA A 228 23.31 -31.55 0.65
N LYS A 229 23.92 -31.17 1.80
CA LYS A 229 24.11 -29.76 2.18
C LYS A 229 25.10 -29.04 1.26
N GLN A 230 26.17 -29.69 0.86
CA GLN A 230 27.21 -29.06 0.03
C GLN A 230 26.72 -28.76 -1.38
N SER A 231 25.93 -29.63 -1.98
CA SER A 231 25.26 -29.40 -3.27
C SER A 231 24.25 -28.24 -3.23
N THR A 232 23.53 -28.09 -2.13
CA THR A 232 22.55 -27.00 -1.94
C THR A 232 23.24 -25.63 -1.81
N VAL A 233 24.40 -25.57 -1.18
CA VAL A 233 25.20 -24.33 -1.01
C VAL A 233 25.77 -23.85 -2.34
N GLU A 234 26.30 -24.76 -3.16
CA GLU A 234 26.84 -24.41 -4.49
C GLU A 234 25.75 -23.91 -5.45
N HIS A 235 24.55 -24.51 -5.43
CA HIS A 235 23.42 -24.06 -6.24
C HIS A 235 22.90 -22.68 -5.80
N LEU A 236 22.87 -22.39 -4.50
CA LEU A 236 22.51 -21.08 -3.96
C LEU A 236 23.53 -19.99 -4.32
N GLN A 237 24.80 -20.33 -4.40
CA GLN A 237 25.86 -19.38 -4.83
C GLN A 237 25.74 -19.07 -6.33
N THR A 238 25.47 -20.07 -7.16
CA THR A 238 25.28 -19.89 -8.60
C THR A 238 24.03 -19.06 -8.90
N TYR A 239 22.94 -19.28 -8.15
CA TYR A 239 21.72 -18.49 -8.27
C TYR A 239 21.93 -17.02 -7.86
N LYS A 240 22.65 -16.76 -6.76
CA LYS A 240 23.01 -15.39 -6.34
C LYS A 240 23.85 -14.66 -7.39
N ALA A 241 24.80 -15.35 -8.02
CA ALA A 241 25.59 -14.79 -9.10
C ALA A 241 24.77 -14.42 -10.34
N ALA A 242 23.78 -15.26 -10.71
CA ALA A 242 22.89 -15.00 -11.84
C ALA A 242 21.89 -13.86 -11.60
N VAL A 243 21.44 -13.65 -10.35
CA VAL A 243 20.54 -12.55 -9.96
C VAL A 243 21.27 -11.20 -9.91
N ASN A 244 22.56 -11.19 -9.54
CA ASN A 244 23.36 -9.97 -9.46
C ASN A 244 23.96 -9.54 -10.83
N ALA A 245 23.84 -10.36 -11.86
CA ALA A 245 24.33 -10.10 -13.23
C ALA A 245 23.27 -9.46 -14.17
N LYS A 246 22.08 -9.19 -13.67
CA LYS A 246 20.99 -8.46 -14.35
C LYS A 246 20.67 -7.14 -13.64
#